data_103b4909e80087224eff81ad68349db3
#
_entry.id   103b4909e80087224eff81ad68349db3
#
_cell.length_a   1.000
_cell.length_b   1.000
_cell.length_c   1.000
_cell.angle_alpha   90.00
_cell.angle_beta   90.00
_cell.angle_gamma   90.00
#
_symmetry.space_group_name_H-M   'P 1'
#
loop_
_entity.id
_entity.type
_entity.pdbx_description
1 polymer ?
#
loop_
_entity_poly.entity_id
_entity_poly.type
_entity_poly.pdbx_seq_one_letter_code
_entity_poly.pdbx_strand_id
1 'polypeptide(L)'
;MYPGVLMTDSLLGLPLQELTLAEVLAEAGYRTGMVGKWHLGVGVEGEYLPTRQGFSYYYGMPYSHDMCPFVSPCYSDRDCDSFSPHPFTSPCPLYSGEQIVEQPVQLTSLTSRMAERANTFITETVESQQPFFLYFSFNHVHFPQFASAQFHNSSLAGTYGDSVAEMDWTVGNIVNTLKKTG
;
A
#
# COMPACT_ATOMS: atom_id res chain seq x y z
N MET A 1 -5.36 6.69 24.65
CA MET A 1 -5.29 7.26 23.28
C MET A 1 -3.81 7.48 22.97
N TYR A 2 -3.27 6.82 21.97
CA TYR A 2 -1.86 6.99 21.59
C TYR A 2 -1.67 8.35 20.98
N PRO A 3 -0.81 9.19 21.50
CA PRO A 3 -0.54 10.50 20.90
C PRO A 3 0.51 10.37 19.80
N GLY A 4 0.09 9.94 18.61
CA GLY A 4 1.02 9.89 17.47
C GLY A 4 0.67 8.83 16.44
N VAL A 5 1.45 8.83 15.38
CA VAL A 5 1.40 7.85 14.29
C VAL A 5 2.17 6.59 14.73
N LEU A 6 1.66 5.41 14.38
CA LEU A 6 2.39 4.16 14.60
C LEU A 6 3.68 4.16 13.76
N MET A 7 4.80 3.94 14.43
CA MET A 7 6.13 3.92 13.79
C MET A 7 6.53 2.48 13.44
N THR A 8 7.62 2.33 12.70
CA THR A 8 8.11 1.01 12.26
C THR A 8 8.50 0.06 13.40
N ASP A 9 8.85 0.63 14.56
CA ASP A 9 9.21 -0.08 15.79
C ASP A 9 8.04 -0.18 16.80
N SER A 10 6.85 0.27 16.41
CA SER A 10 5.68 0.19 17.28
C SER A 10 5.25 -1.27 17.49
N LEU A 11 5.26 -1.72 18.75
CA LEU A 11 4.79 -3.04 19.12
C LEU A 11 3.26 -3.15 19.20
N LEU A 12 2.55 -2.03 18.96
CA LEU A 12 1.11 -1.92 19.03
C LEU A 12 0.51 -1.69 17.64
N GLY A 13 -0.79 -1.93 17.55
CA GLY A 13 -1.56 -1.72 16.34
C GLY A 13 -3.03 -1.49 16.63
N LEU A 14 -3.85 -1.57 15.59
CA LEU A 14 -5.31 -1.57 15.74
C LEU A 14 -5.72 -2.73 16.65
N PRO A 15 -6.37 -2.47 17.81
CA PRO A 15 -6.75 -3.53 18.71
C PRO A 15 -7.63 -4.58 18.02
N LEU A 16 -7.34 -5.86 18.26
CA LEU A 16 -8.06 -6.98 17.62
C LEU A 16 -9.53 -7.09 18.05
N GLN A 17 -9.95 -6.30 19.04
CA GLN A 17 -11.35 -6.22 19.49
C GLN A 17 -12.17 -5.19 18.71
N GLU A 18 -11.50 -4.32 17.94
CA GLU A 18 -12.19 -3.35 17.10
C GLU A 18 -12.74 -4.06 15.86
N LEU A 19 -14.03 -3.89 15.63
CA LEU A 19 -14.68 -4.50 14.48
C LEU A 19 -14.42 -3.65 13.22
N THR A 20 -13.72 -4.22 12.27
CA THR A 20 -13.39 -3.56 11.00
C THR A 20 -14.49 -3.75 9.96
N LEU A 21 -14.54 -2.83 8.97
CA LEU A 21 -15.43 -2.99 7.81
C LEU A 21 -15.14 -4.29 7.04
N ALA A 22 -13.85 -4.67 6.96
CA ALA A 22 -13.45 -5.89 6.28
C ALA A 22 -13.99 -7.15 6.97
N GLU A 23 -13.99 -7.19 8.30
CA GLU A 23 -14.57 -8.29 9.08
C GLU A 23 -16.08 -8.39 8.86
N VAL A 24 -16.80 -7.26 8.95
CA VAL A 24 -18.25 -7.23 8.69
C VAL A 24 -18.60 -7.74 7.29
N LEU A 25 -17.82 -7.34 6.28
CA LEU A 25 -18.06 -7.77 4.91
C LEU A 25 -17.64 -9.22 4.69
N ALA A 26 -16.58 -9.70 5.34
CA ALA A 26 -16.19 -11.11 5.30
C ALA A 26 -17.29 -12.01 5.89
N GLU A 27 -17.89 -11.64 7.04
CA GLU A 27 -19.04 -12.33 7.63
C GLU A 27 -20.27 -12.33 6.69
N ALA A 28 -20.43 -11.27 5.87
CA ALA A 28 -21.47 -11.19 4.86
C ALA A 28 -21.15 -11.97 3.57
N GLY A 29 -20.03 -12.72 3.53
CA GLY A 29 -19.65 -13.57 2.40
C GLY A 29 -18.83 -12.88 1.31
N TYR A 30 -18.35 -11.67 1.55
CA TYR A 30 -17.47 -10.98 0.62
C TYR A 30 -16.03 -11.52 0.70
N ARG A 31 -15.37 -11.68 -0.47
CA ARG A 31 -13.92 -11.78 -0.50
C ARG A 31 -13.31 -10.41 -0.24
N THR A 32 -12.49 -10.30 0.79
CA THR A 32 -11.92 -9.02 1.23
C THR A 32 -10.47 -8.91 0.82
N GLY A 33 -10.11 -7.82 0.16
CA GLY A 33 -8.75 -7.55 -0.27
C GLY A 33 -8.26 -6.17 0.12
N MET A 34 -7.00 -6.09 0.49
CA MET A 34 -6.31 -4.83 0.68
C MET A 34 -5.06 -4.77 -0.19
N VAL A 35 -4.91 -3.67 -0.92
CA VAL A 35 -3.72 -3.35 -1.70
C VAL A 35 -3.23 -1.97 -1.31
N GLY A 36 -1.95 -1.88 -0.90
CA GLY A 36 -1.32 -0.61 -0.56
C GLY A 36 -0.91 -0.45 0.89
N LYS A 37 -0.88 0.78 1.36
CA LYS A 37 -0.39 1.17 2.68
C LYS A 37 -1.38 0.79 3.79
N TRP A 38 -0.93 0.04 4.81
CA TRP A 38 -1.73 -0.32 5.97
C TRP A 38 -1.70 0.74 7.08
N HIS A 39 -0.58 0.91 7.73
CA HIS A 39 -0.27 1.91 8.77
C HIS A 39 -1.08 1.78 10.08
N LEU A 40 -1.60 0.60 10.36
CA LEU A 40 -2.34 0.32 11.60
C LEU A 40 -1.66 -0.71 12.49
N GLY A 41 -0.35 -0.87 12.34
CA GLY A 41 0.48 -1.74 13.14
C GLY A 41 0.87 -3.04 12.43
N VAL A 42 1.96 -3.63 12.91
CA VAL A 42 2.46 -4.94 12.47
C VAL A 42 2.44 -5.90 13.65
N GLY A 43 3.01 -5.47 14.80
CA GLY A 43 3.26 -6.31 15.95
C GLY A 43 4.52 -7.16 15.83
N VAL A 44 4.83 -7.94 16.84
CA VAL A 44 6.05 -8.75 16.88
C VAL A 44 5.96 -9.96 15.95
N GLU A 45 4.78 -10.54 15.82
CA GLU A 45 4.52 -11.73 15.00
C GLU A 45 3.50 -11.49 13.88
N GLY A 46 3.28 -10.22 13.51
CA GLY A 46 2.34 -9.86 12.46
C GLY A 46 0.88 -9.83 12.91
N GLU A 47 0.62 -9.82 14.22
CA GLU A 47 -0.73 -9.91 14.80
C GLU A 47 -1.66 -8.75 14.42
N TYR A 48 -1.09 -7.62 13.96
CA TYR A 48 -1.88 -6.46 13.52
C TYR A 48 -1.89 -6.27 11.99
N LEU A 49 -1.36 -7.21 11.23
CA LEU A 49 -1.41 -7.14 9.75
C LEU A 49 -2.86 -7.17 9.22
N PRO A 50 -3.12 -6.68 8.01
CA PRO A 50 -4.46 -6.68 7.42
C PRO A 50 -5.15 -8.05 7.43
N THR A 51 -4.37 -9.13 7.25
CA THR A 51 -4.87 -10.52 7.27
C THR A 51 -5.42 -10.96 8.62
N ARG A 52 -5.09 -10.22 9.69
CA ARG A 52 -5.62 -10.43 11.05
C ARG A 52 -6.74 -9.45 11.40
N GLN A 53 -7.15 -8.62 10.43
CA GLN A 53 -8.14 -7.55 10.56
C GLN A 53 -9.24 -7.65 9.47
N GLY A 54 -9.58 -8.89 9.09
CA GLY A 54 -10.68 -9.17 8.18
C GLY A 54 -10.37 -9.16 6.70
N PHE A 55 -9.13 -8.93 6.27
CA PHE A 55 -8.74 -9.04 4.86
C PHE A 55 -8.20 -10.43 4.54
N SER A 56 -8.82 -11.13 3.59
CA SER A 56 -8.35 -12.44 3.11
C SER A 56 -7.18 -12.34 2.13
N TYR A 57 -6.92 -11.15 1.61
CA TYR A 57 -5.83 -10.83 0.69
C TYR A 57 -5.15 -9.53 1.09
N TYR A 58 -3.83 -9.52 1.09
CA TYR A 58 -3.03 -8.33 1.32
C TYR A 58 -1.81 -8.27 0.40
N TYR A 59 -1.59 -7.12 -0.22
CA TYR A 59 -0.36 -6.79 -0.93
C TYR A 59 -0.02 -5.32 -0.72
N GLY A 60 1.07 -5.01 -0.04
CA GLY A 60 1.41 -3.62 0.23
C GLY A 60 2.46 -3.40 1.30
N MET A 61 2.60 -2.15 1.70
CA MET A 61 3.51 -1.73 2.75
C MET A 61 2.78 -1.63 4.10
N PRO A 62 3.38 -2.15 5.18
CA PRO A 62 2.72 -2.16 6.50
C PRO A 62 2.67 -0.78 7.16
N TYR A 63 3.49 0.18 6.69
CA TYR A 63 3.58 1.56 7.17
C TYR A 63 3.96 2.52 6.04
N SER A 64 4.17 3.78 6.35
CA SER A 64 4.48 4.80 5.35
C SER A 64 5.92 4.68 4.82
N HIS A 65 6.10 4.90 3.53
CA HIS A 65 7.40 4.77 2.87
C HIS A 65 8.44 5.80 3.31
N ASP A 66 8.03 6.94 3.88
CA ASP A 66 8.92 7.93 4.46
C ASP A 66 9.53 7.49 5.82
N MET A 67 9.06 6.38 6.38
CA MET A 67 9.57 5.82 7.63
C MET A 67 10.78 4.90 7.47
N CYS A 68 11.31 4.74 6.27
CA CYS A 68 12.44 3.87 6.01
C CYS A 68 13.61 4.65 5.44
N PRO A 69 14.85 4.18 5.67
CA PRO A 69 16.00 4.72 4.93
C PRO A 69 15.81 4.48 3.43
N PHE A 70 16.00 5.52 2.65
CA PHE A 70 15.90 5.45 1.20
C PHE A 70 17.17 4.82 0.66
N VAL A 71 17.06 3.61 0.11
CA VAL A 71 18.16 2.87 -0.52
C VAL A 71 18.08 2.90 -2.05
N SER A 72 17.07 3.54 -2.61
CA SER A 72 16.87 3.66 -4.04
C SER A 72 16.62 5.13 -4.40
N PRO A 73 16.95 5.58 -5.61
CA PRO A 73 16.71 6.94 -5.97
C PRO A 73 15.23 7.27 -5.73
N CYS A 74 14.99 7.94 -4.63
CA CYS A 74 13.83 8.80 -4.65
C CYS A 74 14.05 9.74 -5.82
N TYR A 75 12.96 10.09 -6.46
CA TYR A 75 12.99 11.11 -7.45
C TYR A 75 13.81 12.25 -6.91
N SER A 76 14.98 12.45 -7.48
CA SER A 76 15.39 13.74 -7.41
C SER A 76 16.81 14.10 -7.62
N ASP A 77 16.93 15.18 -8.02
CA ASP A 77 17.84 16.27 -7.86
C ASP A 77 17.89 16.83 -6.41
N ARG A 78 17.28 16.19 -5.41
CA ARG A 78 17.22 16.65 -4.03
C ARG A 78 17.41 15.49 -3.05
N ASP A 79 18.38 15.67 -2.19
CA ASP A 79 18.80 14.76 -1.13
C ASP A 79 17.66 14.13 -0.32
N CYS A 80 17.26 12.91 -0.66
CA CYS A 80 16.42 12.09 0.21
C CYS A 80 17.11 11.78 1.52
N ASP A 81 18.44 11.76 1.53
CA ASP A 81 19.28 11.57 2.72
C ASP A 81 19.09 12.65 3.80
N SER A 82 18.64 13.84 3.41
CA SER A 82 18.44 14.94 4.35
C SER A 82 17.09 14.91 5.07
N PHE A 83 16.18 13.98 4.72
CA PHE A 83 14.82 13.96 5.26
C PHE A 83 14.46 12.72 6.07
N SER A 84 15.39 11.82 6.35
CA SER A 84 15.19 10.77 7.34
C SER A 84 15.73 11.24 8.71
N PRO A 85 14.95 12.00 9.49
CA PRO A 85 15.35 12.36 10.86
C PRO A 85 15.18 11.14 11.80
N HIS A 86 14.78 9.99 11.27
CA HIS A 86 14.47 8.80 12.06
C HIS A 86 15.65 7.83 12.08
N PRO A 87 15.99 7.31 13.25
CA PRO A 87 17.08 6.36 13.45
C PRO A 87 16.78 4.96 12.90
N PHE A 88 15.77 4.83 12.04
CA PHE A 88 15.37 3.53 11.48
C PHE A 88 16.37 3.07 10.44
N THR A 89 16.98 1.94 10.72
CA THR A 89 18.03 1.33 9.88
C THR A 89 17.48 0.27 8.94
N SER A 90 16.20 -0.11 9.10
CA SER A 90 15.62 -1.21 8.33
C SER A 90 14.93 -0.69 7.06
N PRO A 91 15.29 -1.23 5.88
CA PRO A 91 14.63 -0.88 4.62
C PRO A 91 13.13 -1.21 4.65
N CYS A 92 12.34 -0.45 3.89
CA CYS A 92 10.90 -0.68 3.80
C CYS A 92 10.59 -2.04 3.18
N PRO A 93 9.77 -2.87 3.84
CA PRO A 93 9.32 -4.15 3.30
C PRO A 93 8.06 -3.98 2.45
N LEU A 94 7.93 -4.87 1.46
CA LEU A 94 6.71 -5.14 0.74
C LEU A 94 6.18 -6.50 1.16
N TYR A 95 4.93 -6.55 1.55
CA TYR A 95 4.26 -7.77 1.98
C TYR A 95 3.39 -8.36 0.87
N SER A 96 3.29 -9.69 0.85
CA SER A 96 2.23 -10.44 0.19
C SER A 96 1.64 -11.42 1.22
N GLY A 97 0.40 -11.19 1.61
CA GLY A 97 -0.16 -11.82 2.80
C GLY A 97 0.65 -11.43 4.04
N GLU A 98 1.17 -12.41 4.76
CA GLU A 98 1.98 -12.22 5.98
C GLU A 98 3.49 -12.33 5.72
N GLN A 99 3.90 -12.47 4.45
CA GLN A 99 5.31 -12.66 4.10
C GLN A 99 5.90 -11.41 3.47
N ILE A 100 7.14 -11.07 3.86
CA ILE A 100 7.95 -10.08 3.17
C ILE A 100 8.44 -10.69 1.86
N VAL A 101 8.04 -10.08 0.73
CA VAL A 101 8.41 -10.56 -0.61
C VAL A 101 9.50 -9.71 -1.26
N GLU A 102 9.75 -8.53 -0.70
CA GLU A 102 10.80 -7.62 -1.18
C GLU A 102 11.21 -6.68 -0.05
N GLN A 103 12.54 -6.47 0.12
CA GLN A 103 13.10 -5.51 1.08
C GLN A 103 14.55 -5.17 0.68
N PRO A 104 14.88 -3.91 0.31
CA PRO A 104 13.98 -2.75 0.25
C PRO A 104 12.97 -2.81 -0.90
N VAL A 105 11.79 -2.22 -0.69
CA VAL A 105 10.79 -2.09 -1.74
C VAL A 105 11.26 -1.09 -2.82
N GLN A 106 11.03 -1.42 -4.09
CA GLN A 106 11.31 -0.53 -5.22
C GLN A 106 10.12 0.41 -5.46
N LEU A 107 10.22 1.64 -4.99
CA LEU A 107 9.12 2.62 -5.07
C LEU A 107 8.71 2.93 -6.52
N THR A 108 9.68 3.06 -7.43
CA THR A 108 9.44 3.40 -8.84
C THR A 108 8.64 2.35 -9.63
N SER A 109 8.41 1.17 -9.07
CA SER A 109 7.55 0.14 -9.66
C SER A 109 6.39 -0.26 -8.73
N LEU A 110 6.30 0.34 -7.54
CA LEU A 110 5.35 -0.08 -6.52
C LEU A 110 3.91 0.12 -6.97
N THR A 111 3.56 1.30 -7.48
CA THR A 111 2.18 1.65 -7.86
C THR A 111 1.66 0.77 -9.00
N SER A 112 2.48 0.53 -10.03
CA SER A 112 2.10 -0.34 -11.14
C SER A 112 1.88 -1.79 -10.68
N ARG A 113 2.73 -2.31 -9.79
CA ARG A 113 2.56 -3.65 -9.20
C ARG A 113 1.30 -3.73 -8.32
N MET A 114 1.01 -2.68 -7.56
CA MET A 114 -0.23 -2.62 -6.78
C MET A 114 -1.46 -2.62 -7.69
N ALA A 115 -1.44 -1.87 -8.81
CA ALA A 115 -2.52 -1.88 -9.80
C ALA A 115 -2.72 -3.29 -10.40
N GLU A 116 -1.63 -3.96 -10.77
CA GLU A 116 -1.67 -5.34 -11.27
C GLU A 116 -2.27 -6.31 -10.25
N ARG A 117 -1.86 -6.23 -8.99
CA ARG A 117 -2.38 -7.07 -7.91
C ARG A 117 -3.86 -6.82 -7.62
N ALA A 118 -4.30 -5.56 -7.68
CA ALA A 118 -5.72 -5.22 -7.57
C ALA A 118 -6.53 -5.80 -8.72
N ASN A 119 -6.05 -5.69 -9.95
CA ASN A 119 -6.71 -6.26 -11.12
C ASN A 119 -6.79 -7.79 -11.06
N THR A 120 -5.72 -8.46 -10.64
CA THR A 120 -5.70 -9.91 -10.43
C THR A 120 -6.75 -10.31 -9.38
N PHE A 121 -6.78 -9.63 -8.23
CA PHE A 121 -7.77 -9.88 -7.18
C PHE A 121 -9.20 -9.76 -7.69
N ILE A 122 -9.50 -8.68 -8.46
CA ILE A 122 -10.84 -8.46 -9.05
C ILE A 122 -11.19 -9.59 -10.00
N THR A 123 -10.31 -9.91 -10.95
CA THR A 123 -10.55 -10.93 -11.98
C THR A 123 -10.79 -12.31 -11.36
N GLU A 124 -9.91 -12.76 -10.47
CA GLU A 124 -10.06 -14.05 -9.78
C GLU A 124 -11.36 -14.13 -8.97
N THR A 125 -11.78 -13.02 -8.35
CA THR A 125 -12.97 -13.01 -7.52
C THR A 125 -14.24 -13.03 -8.36
N VAL A 126 -14.26 -12.31 -9.47
CA VAL A 126 -15.37 -12.36 -10.44
C VAL A 126 -15.49 -13.77 -11.05
N GLU A 127 -14.38 -14.39 -11.44
CA GLU A 127 -14.37 -15.77 -11.95
C GLU A 127 -14.94 -16.77 -10.93
N SER A 128 -14.72 -16.55 -9.64
CA SER A 128 -15.30 -17.37 -8.56
C SER A 128 -16.74 -17.00 -8.20
N GLN A 129 -17.34 -16.01 -8.87
CA GLN A 129 -18.70 -15.51 -8.64
C GLN A 129 -18.97 -15.07 -7.19
N GLN A 130 -17.95 -14.56 -6.52
CA GLN A 130 -18.03 -14.09 -5.16
C GLN A 130 -18.10 -12.56 -5.13
N PRO A 131 -18.97 -11.94 -4.31
CA PRO A 131 -18.89 -10.52 -4.09
C PRO A 131 -17.57 -10.16 -3.40
N PHE A 132 -17.06 -8.96 -3.64
CA PHE A 132 -15.80 -8.56 -3.04
C PHE A 132 -15.82 -7.14 -2.48
N PHE A 133 -14.91 -6.92 -1.54
CA PHE A 133 -14.52 -5.63 -1.03
C PHE A 133 -13.02 -5.46 -1.24
N LEU A 134 -12.63 -4.52 -2.07
CA LEU A 134 -11.23 -4.16 -2.29
C LEU A 134 -10.96 -2.78 -1.72
N TYR A 135 -10.10 -2.71 -0.70
CA TYR A 135 -9.57 -1.46 -0.17
C TYR A 135 -8.22 -1.16 -0.83
N PHE A 136 -8.18 -0.19 -1.74
CA PHE A 136 -6.95 0.24 -2.37
C PHE A 136 -6.43 1.51 -1.68
N SER A 137 -5.40 1.35 -0.86
CA SER A 137 -4.81 2.42 -0.05
C SER A 137 -3.51 2.90 -0.68
N PHE A 138 -3.56 4.01 -1.38
CA PHE A 138 -2.40 4.56 -2.07
C PHE A 138 -1.25 4.94 -1.12
N ASN A 139 0.00 4.73 -1.56
CA ASN A 139 1.18 5.41 -1.03
C ASN A 139 1.28 6.84 -1.57
N HIS A 140 0.82 7.07 -2.79
CA HIS A 140 0.66 8.41 -3.38
C HIS A 140 -0.43 9.21 -2.65
N VAL A 141 -0.25 10.49 -2.50
CA VAL A 141 0.87 11.32 -2.95
C VAL A 141 1.71 11.75 -1.74
N HIS A 142 1.89 10.85 -0.77
CA HIS A 142 2.66 11.12 0.44
C HIS A 142 4.12 11.40 0.09
N PHE A 143 4.73 12.30 0.83
CA PHE A 143 6.16 12.61 0.69
C PHE A 143 7.04 11.47 1.24
N PRO A 144 8.25 11.24 0.67
CA PRO A 144 8.77 11.78 -0.59
C PRO A 144 8.00 11.23 -1.79
N GLN A 145 7.67 12.13 -2.71
CA GLN A 145 6.96 11.73 -3.92
C GLN A 145 7.84 10.83 -4.78
N PHE A 146 7.20 9.87 -5.41
CA PHE A 146 7.80 9.01 -6.43
C PHE A 146 6.80 8.77 -7.54
N ALA A 147 7.25 8.32 -8.68
CA ALA A 147 6.41 7.81 -9.76
C ALA A 147 7.25 6.85 -10.63
N SER A 148 6.63 6.01 -11.42
CA SER A 148 7.32 5.13 -12.35
C SER A 148 7.90 5.94 -13.53
N ALA A 149 8.81 5.30 -14.28
CA ALA A 149 9.46 5.94 -15.42
C ALA A 149 8.47 6.48 -16.47
N GLN A 150 7.28 5.90 -16.57
CA GLN A 150 6.22 6.37 -17.48
C GLN A 150 5.71 7.76 -17.10
N PHE A 151 5.69 8.09 -15.82
CA PHE A 151 5.14 9.35 -15.32
C PHE A 151 6.22 10.36 -14.91
N HIS A 152 7.48 9.94 -14.88
CA HIS A 152 8.60 10.81 -14.52
C HIS A 152 8.74 11.98 -15.49
N ASN A 153 8.82 13.20 -14.94
CA ASN A 153 8.89 14.46 -15.71
C ASN A 153 7.73 14.64 -16.71
N SER A 154 6.56 14.03 -16.44
CA SER A 154 5.37 14.14 -17.29
C SER A 154 4.52 15.36 -16.96
N SER A 155 4.65 15.89 -15.74
CA SER A 155 3.83 16.99 -15.25
C SER A 155 4.62 18.30 -15.10
N LEU A 156 3.99 19.42 -15.47
CA LEU A 156 4.52 20.76 -15.20
C LEU A 156 4.53 21.12 -13.71
N ALA A 157 3.80 20.37 -12.87
CA ALA A 157 3.79 20.51 -11.41
C ALA A 157 4.90 19.71 -10.72
N GLY A 158 5.88 19.19 -11.50
CA GLY A 158 7.03 18.45 -10.99
C GLY A 158 6.64 17.10 -10.38
N THR A 159 7.46 16.59 -9.46
CA THR A 159 7.32 15.26 -8.86
C THR A 159 5.97 15.02 -8.18
N TYR A 160 5.37 16.03 -7.59
CA TYR A 160 4.02 15.94 -7.04
C TYR A 160 2.99 15.67 -8.14
N GLY A 161 3.06 16.45 -9.24
CA GLY A 161 2.17 16.26 -10.39
C GLY A 161 2.35 14.89 -11.06
N ASP A 162 3.58 14.39 -11.13
CA ASP A 162 3.88 13.04 -11.63
C ASP A 162 3.21 11.96 -10.78
N SER A 163 3.31 12.10 -9.45
CA SER A 163 2.66 11.19 -8.48
C SER A 163 1.14 11.21 -8.59
N VAL A 164 0.53 12.39 -8.79
CA VAL A 164 -0.92 12.55 -9.00
C VAL A 164 -1.34 11.89 -10.32
N ALA A 165 -0.56 12.09 -11.40
CA ALA A 165 -0.85 11.49 -12.69
C ALA A 165 -0.79 9.95 -12.66
N GLU A 166 0.18 9.38 -11.94
CA GLU A 166 0.26 7.93 -11.74
C GLU A 166 -0.89 7.39 -10.88
N MET A 167 -1.29 8.12 -9.85
CA MET A 167 -2.46 7.78 -9.03
C MET A 167 -3.75 7.77 -9.87
N ASP A 168 -3.98 8.79 -10.66
CA ASP A 168 -5.16 8.90 -11.55
C ASP A 168 -5.17 7.77 -12.59
N TRP A 169 -4.04 7.51 -13.23
CA TRP A 169 -3.89 6.37 -14.15
C TRP A 169 -4.23 5.04 -13.47
N THR A 170 -3.78 4.85 -12.24
CA THR A 170 -4.05 3.63 -11.46
C THR A 170 -5.54 3.45 -11.21
N VAL A 171 -6.24 4.52 -10.83
CA VAL A 171 -7.71 4.51 -10.68
C VAL A 171 -8.38 4.14 -11.99
N GLY A 172 -7.98 4.78 -13.09
CA GLY A 172 -8.49 4.47 -14.44
C GLY A 172 -8.26 3.01 -14.83
N ASN A 173 -7.11 2.46 -14.50
CA ASN A 173 -6.74 1.06 -14.79
C ASN A 173 -7.67 0.08 -14.04
N ILE A 174 -7.87 0.28 -12.73
CA ILE A 174 -8.75 -0.54 -11.89
C ILE A 174 -10.22 -0.43 -12.35
N VAL A 175 -10.69 0.79 -12.62
CA VAL A 175 -12.07 1.03 -13.12
C VAL A 175 -12.29 0.34 -14.47
N ASN A 176 -11.29 0.33 -15.35
CA ASN A 176 -11.37 -0.38 -16.61
C ASN A 176 -11.44 -1.89 -16.43
N THR A 177 -10.74 -2.46 -15.44
CA THR A 177 -10.86 -3.87 -15.09
C THR A 177 -12.26 -4.19 -14.60
N LEU A 178 -12.82 -3.40 -13.67
CA LEU A 178 -14.19 -3.56 -13.19
C LEU A 178 -15.22 -3.55 -14.34
N LYS A 179 -15.08 -2.61 -15.30
CA LYS A 179 -15.98 -2.52 -16.46
C LYS A 179 -15.86 -3.71 -17.41
N LYS A 180 -14.70 -4.35 -17.50
CA LYS A 180 -14.45 -5.50 -18.38
C LYS A 180 -14.92 -6.83 -17.78
N THR A 181 -14.91 -6.90 -16.47
CA THR A 181 -15.27 -8.13 -15.75
C THR A 181 -16.76 -8.21 -15.39
N GLY A 182 -17.51 -7.10 -15.54
CA GLY A 182 -18.95 -7.03 -15.26
C GLY A 182 -19.29 -6.35 -13.98
#